data_c534e373b499763f013f7cb1fbc93518
#
_entry.id   c534e373b499763f013f7cb1fbc93518
#
_cell.length_a   1.000
_cell.length_b   1.000
_cell.length_c   1.000
_cell.angle_alpha   90.00
_cell.angle_beta   90.00
_cell.angle_gamma   90.00
#
_symmetry.space_group_name_H-M   'P 1'
#
loop_
_entity.id
_entity.type
_entity.pdbx_description
1 polymer ?
#
loop_
_entity_poly.entity_id
_entity_poly.type
_entity_poly.pdbx_seq_one_letter_code
_entity_poly.pdbx_strand_id
1 'polypeptide(L)' 'MKHGDFFRLTRIAMAIAQRDARNTAIMVPEGAVIELLNGPFDGIRLMDVRYKGETIMMFTNDMEHHTETVVQPSA' A
#
# COMPACT_ATOMS: atom_id res chain seq x y z
N MET A 1 -3.97 -7.78 -9.22
CA MET A 1 -3.88 -6.40 -8.69
C MET A 1 -3.71 -5.41 -9.81
N LYS A 2 -4.55 -4.40 -9.85
CA LYS A 2 -4.47 -3.37 -10.88
C LYS A 2 -4.16 -2.02 -10.25
N HIS A 3 -3.43 -1.18 -10.96
CA HIS A 3 -3.18 0.20 -10.54
C HIS A 3 -4.51 0.94 -10.43
N GLY A 4 -4.67 1.73 -9.37
CA GLY A 4 -5.91 2.43 -9.07
C GLY A 4 -6.91 1.63 -8.25
N ASP A 5 -6.68 0.34 -8.05
CA ASP A 5 -7.54 -0.47 -7.18
C ASP A 5 -7.28 -0.13 -5.72
N PHE A 6 -8.32 -0.32 -4.91
CA PHE A 6 -8.27 -0.08 -3.47
C PHE A 6 -8.23 -1.39 -2.71
N PHE A 7 -7.45 -1.42 -1.65
CA PHE A 7 -7.28 -2.60 -0.81
C PHE A 7 -7.38 -2.21 0.65
N ARG A 8 -7.98 -3.10 1.46
CA ARG A 8 -8.03 -2.92 2.91
C ARG A 8 -7.05 -3.88 3.56
N LEU A 9 -6.23 -3.39 4.47
CA LEU A 9 -5.32 -4.25 5.20
C LEU A 9 -6.08 -5.17 6.15
N THR A 10 -5.73 -6.45 6.12
CA THR A 10 -6.33 -7.45 7.02
C THR A 10 -5.51 -7.62 8.27
N ARG A 11 -4.34 -6.99 8.35
CA ARG A 11 -3.49 -6.95 9.53
C ARG A 11 -2.58 -5.73 9.45
N ILE A 12 -2.00 -5.34 10.58
CA ILE A 12 -1.02 -4.25 10.60
C ILE A 12 0.17 -4.60 9.71
N ALA A 13 0.68 -3.63 8.98
CA ALA A 13 1.81 -3.83 8.08
C ALA A 13 2.80 -2.68 8.18
N MET A 14 4.08 -2.98 8.01
CA MET A 14 5.11 -1.96 7.95
C MET A 14 5.17 -1.40 6.53
N ALA A 15 5.35 -0.09 6.43
CA ALA A 15 5.53 0.60 5.16
C ALA A 15 6.71 1.55 5.27
N ILE A 16 7.17 2.05 4.13
CA ILE A 16 8.27 3.00 4.07
C ILE A 16 7.74 4.30 3.50
N ALA A 17 7.83 5.37 4.28
CA ALA A 17 7.48 6.72 3.84
C ALA A 17 8.75 7.52 3.65
N GLN A 18 8.78 8.32 2.58
CA GLN A 18 9.90 9.23 2.36
C GLN A 18 9.51 10.60 2.91
N ARG A 19 10.18 11.02 3.98
CA ARG A 19 9.91 12.29 4.66
C ARG A 19 11.22 13.04 4.85
N ASP A 20 11.26 14.31 4.45
CA ASP A 20 12.46 15.15 4.56
C ASP A 20 13.68 14.46 3.93
N ALA A 21 13.51 13.87 2.75
CA ALA A 21 14.52 13.14 2.01
C ALA A 21 15.07 11.91 2.74
N ARG A 22 14.34 11.41 3.74
CA ARG A 22 14.72 10.20 4.49
C ARG A 22 13.64 9.15 4.37
N ASN A 23 14.06 7.89 4.30
CA ASN A 23 13.15 6.77 4.35
C ASN A 23 12.82 6.49 5.82
N THR A 24 11.53 6.52 6.13
CA THR A 24 11.05 6.33 7.49
C THR A 24 10.10 5.14 7.52
N ALA A 25 10.35 4.22 8.44
CA ALA A 25 9.42 3.09 8.64
C ALA A 25 8.19 3.59 9.37
N ILE A 26 7.02 3.25 8.85
CA ILE A 26 5.74 3.56 9.50
C ILE A 26 4.92 2.28 9.59
N MET A 27 3.98 2.25 10.53
CA MET A 27 3.05 1.14 10.65
C MET A 27 1.69 1.58 10.13
N VAL A 28 1.15 0.80 9.18
CA VAL A 28 -0.19 1.03 8.64
C VAL A 28 -1.13 0.06 9.35
N PRO A 29 -2.17 0.57 10.02
CA PRO A 29 -3.01 -0.28 10.86
C PRO A 29 -3.90 -1.22 10.05
N GLU A 30 -4.34 -2.28 10.72
CA GLU A 30 -5.39 -3.15 10.19
C GLU A 30 -6.63 -2.31 9.88
N GLY A 31 -7.28 -2.60 8.77
CA GLY A 31 -8.46 -1.87 8.33
C GLY A 31 -8.18 -0.65 7.48
N ALA A 32 -6.92 -0.23 7.38
CA ALA A 32 -6.55 0.90 6.53
C ALA A 32 -6.83 0.58 5.06
N VAL A 33 -7.36 1.55 4.35
CA VAL A 33 -7.63 1.44 2.91
C VAL A 33 -6.54 2.18 2.15
N ILE A 34 -5.92 1.48 1.22
CA ILE A 34 -4.82 2.01 0.42
C ILE A 34 -5.15 1.85 -1.07
N GLU A 35 -4.57 2.72 -1.88
CA GLU A 35 -4.73 2.68 -3.34
C GLU A 35 -3.41 2.27 -3.98
N LEU A 36 -3.45 1.27 -4.86
CA LEU A 36 -2.25 0.84 -5.59
C LEU A 36 -1.92 1.85 -6.67
N LEU A 37 -0.74 2.43 -6.62
CA LEU A 37 -0.28 3.43 -7.59
C LEU A 37 0.64 2.82 -8.64
N ASN A 38 1.69 2.10 -8.22
CA ASN A 38 2.66 1.49 -9.11
C ASN A 38 3.19 0.20 -8.52
N GLY A 39 3.67 -0.68 -9.40
CA GLY A 39 4.31 -1.93 -9.03
C GLY A 39 3.41 -3.14 -9.23
N PRO A 40 3.91 -4.32 -8.89
CA PRO A 40 5.24 -4.55 -8.35
C PRO A 40 6.33 -4.28 -9.40
N PHE A 41 7.48 -3.81 -8.92
CA PHE A 41 8.63 -3.57 -9.79
C PHE A 41 9.50 -4.81 -9.84
N ASP A 42 10.02 -5.15 -11.03
CA ASP A 42 10.91 -6.29 -11.20
C ASP A 42 12.14 -6.17 -10.31
N GLY A 43 12.42 -7.23 -9.54
CA GLY A 43 13.57 -7.26 -8.63
C GLY A 43 13.41 -6.44 -7.37
N ILE A 44 12.32 -5.71 -7.22
CA ILE A 44 12.01 -4.91 -6.03
C ILE A 44 10.75 -5.46 -5.39
N ARG A 45 10.81 -5.73 -4.09
CA ARG A 45 9.67 -6.30 -3.36
C ARG A 45 8.80 -5.21 -2.73
N LEU A 46 8.72 -4.07 -3.39
CA LEU A 46 7.98 -2.90 -2.91
C LEU A 46 7.00 -2.43 -3.96
N MET A 47 5.91 -1.87 -3.52
CA MET A 47 4.87 -1.28 -4.37
C MET A 47 4.56 0.11 -3.85
N ASP A 48 4.33 1.05 -4.77
CA ASP A 48 3.89 2.40 -4.37
C ASP A 48 2.39 2.37 -4.14
N VAL A 49 1.98 2.85 -2.97
CA VAL A 49 0.56 2.96 -2.61
C VAL A 49 0.28 4.34 -2.04
N ARG A 50 -0.98 4.77 -2.13
CA ARG A 50 -1.43 6.00 -1.48
C ARG A 50 -2.17 5.66 -0.20
N TYR A 51 -1.77 6.29 0.89
CA TYR A 51 -2.40 6.13 2.18
C TYR A 51 -2.53 7.51 2.82
N LYS A 52 -3.76 7.92 3.13
CA LYS A 52 -4.06 9.24 3.73
C LYS A 52 -3.43 10.40 2.95
N GLY A 53 -3.52 10.33 1.61
CA GLY A 53 -3.00 11.39 0.75
C GLY A 53 -1.49 11.38 0.56
N GLU A 54 -0.78 10.45 1.16
CA GLU A 54 0.68 10.34 1.07
C GLU A 54 1.05 9.10 0.27
N THR A 55 2.03 9.23 -0.62
CA THR A 55 2.59 8.09 -1.34
C THR A 55 3.63 7.40 -0.47
N ILE A 56 3.42 6.13 -0.19
CA ILE A 56 4.34 5.33 0.60
C ILE A 56 4.64 4.03 -0.15
N MET A 57 5.64 3.29 0.32
CA MET A 57 5.99 1.99 -0.26
C MET A 57 5.62 0.89 0.70
N MET A 58 4.89 -0.11 0.18
CA MET A 58 4.54 -1.30 0.96
C MET A 58 5.17 -2.53 0.34
N PHE A 59 5.44 -3.52 1.19
CA PHE A 59 6.02 -4.77 0.71
C PHE A 59 5.00 -5.54 -0.11
N THR A 60 5.44 -6.05 -1.26
CA THR A 60 4.59 -6.83 -2.16
C THR A 60 3.96 -8.02 -1.45
N ASN A 61 4.71 -8.67 -0.57
CA ASN A 61 4.20 -9.82 0.18
C ASN A 61 2.97 -9.45 1.03
N ASP A 62 3.01 -8.29 1.69
CA ASP A 62 1.86 -7.83 2.49
C ASP A 62 0.68 -7.49 1.60
N MET A 63 0.95 -6.89 0.43
CA MET A 63 -0.12 -6.57 -0.52
C MET A 63 -0.79 -7.82 -1.07
N GLU A 64 -0.04 -8.89 -1.31
CA GLU A 64 -0.58 -10.12 -1.88
C GLU A 64 -1.30 -10.98 -0.85
N HIS A 65 -0.82 -11.01 0.40
CA HIS A 65 -1.28 -11.97 1.40
C HIS A 65 -2.08 -11.36 2.54
N HIS A 66 -2.01 -10.04 2.72
CA HIS A 66 -2.59 -9.39 3.90
C HIS A 66 -3.51 -8.22 3.55
N THR A 67 -4.12 -8.28 2.37
CA THR A 67 -5.13 -7.30 1.95
C THR A 67 -6.35 -8.01 1.38
N GLU A 68 -7.46 -7.27 1.38
CA GLU A 68 -8.66 -7.67 0.65
C GLU A 68 -9.06 -6.53 -0.28
N THR A 69 -9.62 -6.88 -1.43
CA THR A 69 -10.05 -5.89 -2.41
C THR A 69 -11.25 -5.13 -1.88
N VAL A 70 -11.21 -3.81 -2.02
CA VAL A 70 -12.34 -2.94 -1.69
C VAL A 70 -13.06 -2.59 -2.98
N VAL A 71 -14.33 -2.98 -3.07
CA VAL A 71 -15.14 -2.63 -4.23
C VAL A 71 -15.66 -1.21 -4.04
N GLN A 72 -15.29 -0.33 -4.98
CA GLN A 72 -15.81 1.02 -4.95
C GLN A 72 -17.23 1.03 -5.48
N PRO A 73 -18.16 1.75 -4.83
CA PRO A 73 -19.48 1.94 -5.40
C PRO A 73 -19.35 2.70 -6.71
N SER A 74 -19.91 2.16 -7.76
CA SER A 74 -19.98 2.89 -9.03
C SER A 74 -20.90 4.08 -8.86
N ALA A 75 -20.40 5.21 -9.26
CA ALA A 75 -21.19 6.43 -9.21
C ALA A 75 -22.29 6.39 -10.28
#